data_c6751c64aa16dc36e3ca32393262fceb
#
_entry.id   c6751c64aa16dc36e3ca32393262fceb
#
_cell.length_a   1.000
_cell.length_b   1.000
_cell.length_c   1.000
_cell.angle_alpha   90.00
_cell.angle_beta   90.00
_cell.angle_gamma   90.00
#
_symmetry.space_group_name_H-M   'P 1'
#
loop_
_entity.id
_entity.type
_entity.pdbx_description
1 polymer ?
#
loop_
_entity_poly.entity_id
_entity_poly.type
_entity_poly.pdbx_seq_one_letter_code
_entity_poly.pdbx_strand_id
1 'polypeptide(L)'
;MTHGFDTARLDRIPAFLDAKYVGAGRLPHAATLVSRRGEIAHLSCIGDARPGEALKEDAIFRIASMTKPITSTAFMMLVEEGKVALSDPLIKYCPEFKDTGVFVAGGGNVPFLTRPPVRPILMVDLLRHTAGLTYSFQERTPVDAAYRKTKIDDFDADYTMDSFIAGLAKIPLQFDPGAHWNYSMATDVLGAVIERIEGKPFAQVLQERIFGPLGMVDTGFKVPADKQHRLTDCYAFDPKDKMKGFDSGDRSRWAKDRSFHSGGGGLVSTLADYHRFCLMLLGGGKLDGTRIISRKTLALMTANHLVGGGDLTQHSVGIFSEDENAGVGFGLGFAVTLDPAAAGIPGSAGDFYWGGMFSTGFFVDPVEEICMVFMTQLMPSSTYPVRREVKTLVHAAIDD
;
A
#
# COMPACT_ATOMS: atom_id res chain seq x y z
N MET A 1 -27.25 3.94 19.04
CA MET A 1 -26.75 3.87 17.65
C MET A 1 -25.84 5.06 17.40
N THR A 2 -24.68 4.85 16.79
CA THR A 2 -23.73 5.91 16.48
C THR A 2 -23.53 5.90 14.96
N HIS A 3 -24.03 6.94 14.27
CA HIS A 3 -23.94 7.12 12.82
C HIS A 3 -24.45 5.92 11.99
N GLY A 4 -25.54 5.24 12.45
CA GLY A 4 -26.12 4.05 11.80
C GLY A 4 -25.39 2.74 12.12
N PHE A 5 -24.53 2.71 13.13
CA PHE A 5 -23.97 1.48 13.69
C PHE A 5 -24.62 1.09 15.00
N ASP A 6 -24.72 -0.21 15.23
CA ASP A 6 -24.90 -0.80 16.57
C ASP A 6 -23.57 -0.71 17.34
N THR A 7 -23.54 0.14 18.37
CA THR A 7 -22.33 0.34 19.19
C THR A 7 -21.88 -0.92 19.91
N ALA A 8 -22.81 -1.76 20.37
CA ALA A 8 -22.44 -3.03 21.03
C ALA A 8 -21.76 -4.00 20.05
N ARG A 9 -22.06 -3.90 18.76
CA ARG A 9 -21.36 -4.68 17.73
C ARG A 9 -19.99 -4.08 17.38
N LEU A 10 -19.84 -2.75 17.34
CA LEU A 10 -18.52 -2.11 17.19
C LEU A 10 -17.59 -2.44 18.36
N ASP A 11 -18.11 -2.50 19.59
CA ASP A 11 -17.34 -2.85 20.80
C ASP A 11 -16.83 -4.31 20.79
N ARG A 12 -17.31 -5.15 19.87
CA ARG A 12 -16.72 -6.49 19.64
C ARG A 12 -15.35 -6.42 18.99
N ILE A 13 -15.01 -5.33 18.25
CA ILE A 13 -13.75 -5.21 17.54
C ILE A 13 -12.56 -5.32 18.50
N PRO A 14 -12.39 -4.45 19.52
CA PRO A 14 -11.27 -4.56 20.44
C PRO A 14 -11.32 -5.86 21.27
N ALA A 15 -12.48 -6.33 21.68
CA ALA A 15 -12.62 -7.59 22.43
C ALA A 15 -12.16 -8.79 21.60
N PHE A 16 -12.53 -8.85 20.31
CA PHE A 16 -12.09 -9.89 19.38
C PHE A 16 -10.58 -9.83 19.13
N LEU A 17 -10.06 -8.63 18.87
CA LEU A 17 -8.63 -8.42 18.60
C LEU A 17 -7.78 -8.78 19.81
N ASP A 18 -8.23 -8.46 21.01
CA ASP A 18 -7.54 -8.86 22.24
C ASP A 18 -7.59 -10.38 22.43
N ALA A 19 -8.75 -10.97 22.46
CA ALA A 19 -8.92 -12.41 22.73
C ALA A 19 -8.18 -13.29 21.71
N LYS A 20 -8.23 -12.95 20.43
CA LYS A 20 -7.66 -13.77 19.34
C LYS A 20 -6.21 -13.46 19.04
N TYR A 21 -5.77 -12.21 19.17
CA TYR A 21 -4.48 -11.75 18.65
C TYR A 21 -3.56 -11.17 19.72
N VAL A 22 -3.94 -10.04 20.33
CA VAL A 22 -3.02 -9.29 21.22
C VAL A 22 -2.82 -10.05 22.53
N GLY A 23 -3.88 -10.37 23.25
CA GLY A 23 -3.82 -11.16 24.49
C GLY A 23 -3.31 -12.59 24.26
N ALA A 24 -3.49 -13.14 23.05
CA ALA A 24 -2.91 -14.43 22.65
C ALA A 24 -1.42 -14.35 22.22
N GLY A 25 -0.80 -13.16 22.26
CA GLY A 25 0.60 -12.93 21.87
C GLY A 25 0.88 -13.19 20.39
N ARG A 26 -0.10 -12.97 19.50
CA ARG A 26 0.02 -13.13 18.05
C ARG A 26 0.29 -11.82 17.33
N LEU A 27 -0.22 -10.71 17.87
CA LEU A 27 0.08 -9.35 17.42
C LEU A 27 0.59 -8.54 18.62
N PRO A 28 1.52 -7.60 18.41
CA PRO A 28 2.05 -6.78 19.50
C PRO A 28 1.01 -5.81 20.04
N HIS A 29 0.20 -5.29 19.15
CA HIS A 29 -0.85 -4.31 19.40
C HIS A 29 -1.82 -4.26 18.23
N ALA A 30 -2.95 -3.59 18.43
CA ALA A 30 -3.88 -3.27 17.37
C ALA A 30 -4.54 -1.91 17.64
N ALA A 31 -4.60 -1.07 16.62
CA ALA A 31 -5.33 0.19 16.64
C ALA A 31 -6.33 0.20 15.49
N THR A 32 -7.59 0.54 15.77
CA THR A 32 -8.68 0.53 14.80
C THR A 32 -9.46 1.84 14.88
N LEU A 33 -9.64 2.49 13.74
CA LEU A 33 -10.52 3.65 13.59
C LEU A 33 -11.56 3.31 12.54
N VAL A 34 -12.84 3.51 12.87
CA VAL A 34 -13.97 3.38 11.95
C VAL A 34 -14.75 4.69 11.96
N SER A 35 -15.03 5.23 10.78
CA SER A 35 -15.91 6.38 10.62
C SER A 35 -17.01 6.08 9.60
N ARG A 36 -18.14 6.76 9.74
CA ARG A 36 -19.24 6.71 8.78
C ARG A 36 -19.80 8.11 8.57
N ARG A 37 -20.07 8.48 7.32
CA ARG A 37 -20.55 9.82 6.96
C ARG A 37 -19.65 10.96 7.46
N GLY A 38 -18.34 10.69 7.52
CA GLY A 38 -17.34 11.64 8.00
C GLY A 38 -17.10 11.67 9.51
N GLU A 39 -17.96 11.01 10.31
CA GLU A 39 -17.91 11.04 11.77
C GLU A 39 -17.30 9.74 12.34
N ILE A 40 -16.42 9.86 13.35
CA ILE A 40 -15.80 8.71 13.99
C ILE A 40 -16.84 7.97 14.84
N ALA A 41 -17.09 6.71 14.49
CA ALA A 41 -18.01 5.83 15.19
C ALA A 41 -17.28 4.91 16.19
N HIS A 42 -16.00 4.59 15.92
CA HIS A 42 -15.19 3.71 16.77
C HIS A 42 -13.72 4.09 16.70
N LEU A 43 -13.08 4.10 17.86
CA LEU A 43 -11.62 4.22 17.99
C LEU A 43 -11.17 3.33 19.14
N SER A 44 -10.20 2.45 18.90
CA SER A 44 -9.63 1.60 19.92
C SER A 44 -8.13 1.38 19.71
N CYS A 45 -7.38 1.35 20.82
CA CYS A 45 -5.97 1.01 20.89
C CYS A 45 -5.77 -0.03 21.98
N ILE A 46 -5.19 -1.17 21.63
CA ILE A 46 -4.94 -2.28 22.57
C ILE A 46 -3.52 -2.82 22.41
N GLY A 47 -2.93 -3.35 23.47
CA GLY A 47 -1.57 -3.87 23.52
C GLY A 47 -0.52 -2.78 23.71
N ASP A 48 0.73 -3.13 23.46
CA ASP A 48 1.90 -2.29 23.72
C ASP A 48 2.52 -1.77 22.45
N ALA A 49 2.75 -0.44 22.38
CA ALA A 49 3.53 0.18 21.31
C ALA A 49 4.98 -0.32 21.33
N ARG A 50 5.53 -0.48 22.53
CA ARG A 50 6.83 -1.08 22.88
C ARG A 50 6.66 -1.89 24.15
N PRO A 51 7.55 -2.80 24.49
CA PRO A 51 7.42 -3.62 25.68
C PRO A 51 7.18 -2.77 26.95
N GLY A 52 5.99 -2.91 27.58
CA GLY A 52 5.59 -2.18 28.78
C GLY A 52 5.10 -0.74 28.54
N GLU A 53 4.99 -0.29 27.28
CA GLU A 53 4.44 1.02 26.92
C GLU A 53 3.13 0.85 26.16
N ALA A 54 2.01 1.12 26.81
CA ALA A 54 0.69 0.98 26.22
C ALA A 54 0.55 1.76 24.90
N LEU A 55 -0.12 1.17 23.91
CA LEU A 55 -0.40 1.81 22.63
C LEU A 55 -1.31 3.03 22.82
N LYS A 56 -0.92 4.16 22.26
CA LYS A 56 -1.69 5.41 22.27
C LYS A 56 -2.28 5.71 20.89
N GLU A 57 -3.30 6.56 20.86
CA GLU A 57 -4.01 6.97 19.64
C GLU A 57 -3.10 7.72 18.66
N ASP A 58 -2.10 8.43 19.16
CA ASP A 58 -1.13 9.21 18.39
C ASP A 58 0.11 8.40 17.97
N ALA A 59 0.11 7.08 18.19
CA ALA A 59 1.22 6.21 17.80
C ALA A 59 1.50 6.29 16.30
N ILE A 60 2.79 6.25 15.95
CA ILE A 60 3.26 6.26 14.57
C ILE A 60 3.59 4.82 14.15
N PHE A 61 3.11 4.43 12.97
CA PHE A 61 3.26 3.10 12.41
C PHE A 61 3.98 3.15 11.06
N ARG A 62 4.75 2.12 10.74
CA ARG A 62 5.26 1.88 9.38
C ARG A 62 4.10 1.34 8.57
N ILE A 63 3.65 2.13 7.58
CA ILE A 63 2.47 1.76 6.80
C ILE A 63 2.77 0.94 5.55
N ALA A 64 4.07 0.78 5.24
CA ALA A 64 4.52 -0.02 4.10
C ALA A 64 3.68 0.23 2.84
N SER A 65 3.08 -0.79 2.24
CA SER A 65 2.36 -0.68 0.97
C SER A 65 1.09 0.18 1.00
N MET A 66 0.63 0.64 2.15
CA MET A 66 -0.38 1.70 2.20
C MET A 66 0.18 3.05 1.68
N THR A 67 1.49 3.14 1.42
CA THR A 67 2.13 4.24 0.66
C THR A 67 1.64 4.29 -0.79
N LYS A 68 1.35 3.15 -1.42
CA LYS A 68 1.00 3.05 -2.85
C LYS A 68 -0.23 3.87 -3.26
N PRO A 69 -1.35 3.85 -2.54
CA PRO A 69 -2.49 4.72 -2.80
C PRO A 69 -2.14 6.20 -2.82
N ILE A 70 -1.31 6.65 -1.87
CA ILE A 70 -0.85 8.04 -1.78
C ILE A 70 0.01 8.41 -2.99
N THR A 71 0.99 7.57 -3.33
CA THR A 71 1.85 7.76 -4.51
C THR A 71 1.04 7.78 -5.81
N SER A 72 0.08 6.85 -5.95
CA SER A 72 -0.80 6.79 -7.13
C SER A 72 -1.68 8.03 -7.22
N THR A 73 -2.20 8.53 -6.10
CA THR A 73 -2.96 9.79 -6.05
C THR A 73 -2.09 10.96 -6.50
N ALA A 74 -0.85 11.08 -6.00
CA ALA A 74 0.08 12.12 -6.42
C ALA A 74 0.37 12.06 -7.93
N PHE A 75 0.55 10.87 -8.48
CA PHE A 75 0.74 10.69 -9.93
C PHE A 75 -0.50 11.12 -10.72
N MET A 76 -1.68 10.77 -10.26
CA MET A 76 -2.94 11.14 -10.93
C MET A 76 -3.22 12.65 -10.88
N MET A 77 -2.68 13.39 -9.90
CA MET A 77 -2.71 14.86 -9.92
C MET A 77 -1.93 15.40 -11.12
N LEU A 78 -0.78 14.79 -11.47
CA LEU A 78 0.00 15.18 -12.66
C LEU A 78 -0.74 14.84 -13.96
N VAL A 79 -1.51 13.76 -13.96
CA VAL A 79 -2.39 13.43 -15.11
C VAL A 79 -3.47 14.49 -15.28
N GLU A 80 -4.12 14.93 -14.20
CA GLU A 80 -5.12 16.02 -14.23
C GLU A 80 -4.53 17.35 -14.73
N GLU A 81 -3.27 17.62 -14.43
CA GLU A 81 -2.55 18.81 -14.87
C GLU A 81 -2.02 18.73 -16.30
N GLY A 82 -2.24 17.59 -16.98
CA GLY A 82 -1.75 17.36 -18.34
C GLY A 82 -0.23 17.24 -18.47
N LYS A 83 0.49 17.04 -17.36
CA LYS A 83 1.96 16.88 -17.33
C LYS A 83 2.40 15.49 -17.79
N VAL A 84 1.52 14.50 -17.64
CA VAL A 84 1.73 13.11 -18.03
C VAL A 84 0.41 12.48 -18.47
N ALA A 85 0.46 11.53 -19.41
CA ALA A 85 -0.68 10.75 -19.82
C ALA A 85 -0.54 9.29 -19.36
N LEU A 86 -1.66 8.62 -19.06
CA LEU A 86 -1.67 7.18 -18.73
C LEU A 86 -1.08 6.30 -19.85
N SER A 87 -1.20 6.75 -21.09
CA SER A 87 -0.62 6.11 -22.29
C SER A 87 0.82 6.50 -22.60
N ASP A 88 1.43 7.42 -21.84
CA ASP A 88 2.83 7.76 -22.05
C ASP A 88 3.74 6.55 -21.78
N PRO A 89 4.75 6.29 -22.62
CA PRO A 89 5.73 5.25 -22.38
C PRO A 89 6.69 5.66 -21.24
N LEU A 90 7.03 4.70 -20.37
CA LEU A 90 7.96 4.92 -19.25
C LEU A 90 9.29 5.52 -19.70
N ILE A 91 9.81 5.10 -20.84
CA ILE A 91 11.10 5.57 -21.39
C ILE A 91 11.15 7.09 -21.64
N LYS A 92 10.01 7.76 -21.72
CA LYS A 92 9.93 9.23 -21.82
C LYS A 92 10.45 9.91 -20.54
N TYR A 93 10.26 9.28 -19.40
CA TYR A 93 10.61 9.81 -18.08
C TYR A 93 11.79 9.05 -17.44
N CYS A 94 11.94 7.76 -17.77
CA CYS A 94 13.00 6.88 -17.30
C CYS A 94 13.67 6.20 -18.49
N PRO A 95 14.54 6.91 -19.24
CA PRO A 95 15.20 6.39 -20.45
C PRO A 95 16.08 5.17 -20.19
N GLU A 96 16.43 4.90 -18.93
CA GLU A 96 17.17 3.72 -18.49
C GLU A 96 16.46 2.41 -18.89
N PHE A 97 15.13 2.41 -18.99
CA PHE A 97 14.34 1.23 -19.39
C PHE A 97 14.31 0.98 -20.91
N LYS A 98 15.02 1.79 -21.72
CA LYS A 98 15.00 1.66 -23.20
C LYS A 98 15.39 0.26 -23.69
N ASP A 99 16.39 -0.34 -23.04
CA ASP A 99 16.93 -1.63 -23.45
C ASP A 99 16.51 -2.78 -22.52
N THR A 100 15.55 -2.55 -21.62
CA THR A 100 15.04 -3.58 -20.72
C THR A 100 14.22 -4.60 -21.49
N GLY A 101 14.73 -5.84 -21.55
CA GLY A 101 14.09 -6.95 -22.24
C GLY A 101 13.13 -7.74 -21.35
N VAL A 102 12.35 -8.63 -21.98
CA VAL A 102 11.51 -9.63 -21.30
C VAL A 102 12.30 -10.92 -21.14
N PHE A 103 12.24 -11.49 -19.95
CA PHE A 103 12.91 -12.75 -19.60
C PHE A 103 12.46 -13.91 -20.51
N VAL A 104 13.45 -14.70 -20.97
CA VAL A 104 13.25 -15.92 -21.72
C VAL A 104 13.87 -17.08 -20.96
N ALA A 105 15.12 -16.96 -20.55
CA ALA A 105 15.88 -18.01 -19.85
C ALA A 105 17.08 -17.41 -19.10
N GLY A 106 17.80 -18.25 -18.34
CA GLY A 106 19.01 -17.86 -17.63
C GLY A 106 18.76 -17.38 -16.21
N GLY A 107 19.72 -16.69 -15.62
CA GLY A 107 19.73 -16.23 -14.23
C GLY A 107 20.72 -17.00 -13.34
N GLY A 108 20.90 -16.58 -12.10
CA GLY A 108 21.92 -17.13 -11.20
C GLY A 108 23.33 -16.82 -11.68
N ASN A 109 24.05 -17.87 -12.12
CA ASN A 109 25.41 -17.75 -12.68
C ASN A 109 25.43 -17.68 -14.23
N VAL A 110 24.27 -17.81 -14.86
CA VAL A 110 24.12 -17.73 -16.32
C VAL A 110 23.48 -16.38 -16.66
N PRO A 111 24.02 -15.63 -17.63
CA PRO A 111 23.39 -14.39 -18.08
C PRO A 111 21.93 -14.59 -18.48
N PHE A 112 21.11 -13.57 -18.26
CA PHE A 112 19.75 -13.59 -18.77
C PHE A 112 19.74 -13.57 -20.30
N LEU A 113 18.97 -14.48 -20.88
CA LEU A 113 18.52 -14.39 -22.26
C LEU A 113 17.18 -13.65 -22.24
N THR A 114 17.11 -12.56 -23.00
CA THR A 114 15.91 -11.72 -23.09
C THR A 114 15.50 -11.53 -24.55
N ARG A 115 14.25 -11.13 -24.75
CA ARG A 115 13.73 -10.64 -26.02
C ARG A 115 13.15 -9.24 -25.84
N PRO A 116 13.01 -8.45 -26.91
CA PRO A 116 12.28 -7.19 -26.82
C PRO A 116 10.83 -7.41 -26.34
N PRO A 117 10.27 -6.49 -25.53
CA PRO A 117 8.85 -6.49 -25.20
C PRO A 117 8.00 -6.18 -26.44
N VAL A 118 6.77 -6.72 -26.50
CA VAL A 118 5.84 -6.47 -27.61
C VAL A 118 5.41 -5.00 -27.70
N ARG A 119 5.48 -4.29 -26.60
CA ARG A 119 5.28 -2.84 -26.50
C ARG A 119 6.04 -2.26 -25.30
N PRO A 120 6.29 -0.94 -25.26
CA PRO A 120 6.89 -0.33 -24.07
C PRO A 120 5.98 -0.43 -22.84
N ILE A 121 6.56 -0.31 -21.66
CA ILE A 121 5.83 -0.10 -20.41
C ILE A 121 5.13 1.27 -20.52
N LEU A 122 3.84 1.33 -20.23
CA LEU A 122 3.06 2.56 -20.14
C LEU A 122 2.85 2.97 -18.68
N MET A 123 2.56 4.24 -18.43
CA MET A 123 2.29 4.75 -17.08
C MET A 123 1.14 3.98 -16.40
N VAL A 124 0.10 3.64 -17.16
CA VAL A 124 -1.02 2.83 -16.64
C VAL A 124 -0.58 1.44 -16.16
N ASP A 125 0.45 0.84 -16.77
CA ASP A 125 0.96 -0.47 -16.36
C ASP A 125 1.64 -0.42 -14.99
N LEU A 126 2.28 0.71 -14.64
CA LEU A 126 2.86 0.92 -13.31
C LEU A 126 1.78 1.04 -12.24
N LEU A 127 0.74 1.82 -12.51
CA LEU A 127 -0.38 2.06 -11.57
C LEU A 127 -1.16 0.79 -11.25
N ARG A 128 -1.32 -0.12 -12.21
CA ARG A 128 -2.10 -1.35 -12.07
C ARG A 128 -1.27 -2.62 -11.97
N HIS A 129 0.06 -2.52 -11.74
CA HIS A 129 0.98 -3.66 -11.58
C HIS A 129 1.03 -4.64 -12.78
N THR A 130 0.90 -4.14 -14.00
CA THR A 130 1.02 -4.95 -15.24
C THR A 130 2.28 -4.66 -16.04
N ALA A 131 3.28 -4.02 -15.44
CA ALA A 131 4.51 -3.61 -16.11
C ALA A 131 5.52 -4.75 -16.38
N GLY A 132 5.31 -5.94 -15.82
CA GLY A 132 6.29 -7.04 -15.86
C GLY A 132 7.37 -6.95 -14.77
N LEU A 133 7.29 -5.99 -13.87
CA LEU A 133 8.15 -5.86 -12.69
C LEU A 133 7.72 -6.85 -11.60
N THR A 134 8.55 -7.05 -10.57
CA THR A 134 8.29 -7.96 -9.45
C THR A 134 8.78 -7.43 -8.10
N TYR A 135 8.79 -8.28 -7.09
CA TYR A 135 9.45 -8.15 -5.80
C TYR A 135 10.30 -9.39 -5.49
N SER A 136 11.37 -9.21 -4.71
CA SER A 136 12.27 -10.29 -4.28
C SER A 136 11.57 -11.41 -3.51
N PHE A 137 10.55 -11.07 -2.71
CA PHE A 137 9.80 -12.01 -1.86
C PHE A 137 8.80 -12.89 -2.62
N GLN A 138 8.60 -12.69 -3.91
CA GLN A 138 7.76 -13.57 -4.73
C GLN A 138 8.36 -14.99 -4.87
N GLU A 139 9.69 -15.12 -4.90
CA GLU A 139 10.46 -16.36 -4.87
C GLU A 139 10.08 -17.42 -5.93
N ARG A 140 9.57 -17.00 -7.09
CA ARG A 140 9.03 -17.88 -8.13
C ARG A 140 9.93 -18.02 -9.35
N THR A 141 10.70 -16.98 -9.66
CA THR A 141 11.41 -16.89 -10.94
C THR A 141 12.88 -16.49 -10.74
N PRO A 142 13.75 -16.75 -11.74
CA PRO A 142 15.11 -16.22 -11.75
C PRO A 142 15.17 -14.69 -11.69
N VAL A 143 14.13 -14.00 -12.15
CA VAL A 143 14.01 -12.53 -12.06
C VAL A 143 13.85 -12.10 -10.60
N ASP A 144 12.99 -12.75 -9.82
CA ASP A 144 12.85 -12.50 -8.38
C ASP A 144 14.17 -12.76 -7.63
N ALA A 145 14.91 -13.81 -8.04
CA ALA A 145 16.23 -14.11 -7.48
C ALA A 145 17.26 -13.00 -7.80
N ALA A 146 17.15 -12.34 -8.95
CA ALA A 146 18.00 -11.19 -9.28
C ALA A 146 17.67 -9.98 -8.39
N TYR A 147 16.38 -9.74 -8.09
CA TYR A 147 15.98 -8.70 -7.12
C TYR A 147 16.61 -8.98 -5.74
N ARG A 148 16.57 -10.23 -5.23
CA ARG A 148 17.26 -10.62 -3.97
C ARG A 148 18.75 -10.40 -4.05
N LYS A 149 19.40 -10.85 -5.13
CA LYS A 149 20.87 -10.74 -5.31
C LYS A 149 21.33 -9.28 -5.34
N THR A 150 20.58 -8.41 -5.99
CA THR A 150 20.88 -6.97 -6.06
C THR A 150 20.39 -6.18 -4.86
N LYS A 151 19.55 -6.79 -4.01
CA LYS A 151 18.89 -6.13 -2.87
C LYS A 151 18.10 -4.88 -3.28
N ILE A 152 17.54 -4.87 -4.49
CA ILE A 152 16.89 -3.69 -5.09
C ILE A 152 15.68 -3.20 -4.29
N ASP A 153 14.99 -4.10 -3.57
CA ASP A 153 13.83 -3.84 -2.73
C ASP A 153 14.11 -4.02 -1.22
N ASP A 154 15.41 -4.03 -0.83
CA ASP A 154 15.80 -4.12 0.58
C ASP A 154 15.59 -2.76 1.28
N PHE A 155 14.94 -2.79 2.43
CA PHE A 155 14.72 -1.59 3.26
C PHE A 155 16.03 -0.93 3.76
N ASP A 156 17.13 -1.68 3.81
CA ASP A 156 18.43 -1.16 4.25
C ASP A 156 19.33 -0.72 3.09
N ALA A 157 18.91 -0.94 1.84
CA ALA A 157 19.70 -0.52 0.68
C ALA A 157 19.83 1.01 0.62
N ASP A 158 21.07 1.45 0.38
CA ASP A 158 21.40 2.88 0.25
C ASP A 158 21.39 3.28 -1.22
N TYR A 159 20.19 3.43 -1.77
CA TYR A 159 19.97 3.93 -3.12
C TYR A 159 19.59 5.42 -3.10
N THR A 160 19.97 6.12 -4.16
CA THR A 160 19.24 7.32 -4.61
C THR A 160 18.12 6.89 -5.57
N MET A 161 17.17 7.77 -5.86
CA MET A 161 16.12 7.47 -6.82
C MET A 161 16.70 7.10 -8.20
N ASP A 162 17.72 7.82 -8.67
CA ASP A 162 18.37 7.54 -9.96
C ASP A 162 19.13 6.22 -9.95
N SER A 163 19.89 5.90 -8.89
CA SER A 163 20.62 4.62 -8.81
C SER A 163 19.67 3.43 -8.69
N PHE A 164 18.53 3.60 -8.02
CA PHE A 164 17.45 2.61 -7.97
C PHE A 164 16.90 2.33 -9.38
N ILE A 165 16.51 3.37 -10.12
CA ILE A 165 15.99 3.24 -11.49
C ILE A 165 17.03 2.59 -12.41
N ALA A 166 18.29 3.04 -12.38
CA ALA A 166 19.36 2.47 -13.17
C ALA A 166 19.67 1.01 -12.83
N GLY A 167 19.53 0.63 -11.55
CA GLY A 167 19.69 -0.76 -11.07
C GLY A 167 18.54 -1.64 -11.55
N LEU A 168 17.30 -1.17 -11.37
CA LEU A 168 16.09 -1.91 -11.71
C LEU A 168 16.01 -2.17 -13.25
N ALA A 169 16.34 -1.19 -14.08
CA ALA A 169 16.31 -1.29 -15.54
C ALA A 169 17.26 -2.35 -16.11
N LYS A 170 18.28 -2.80 -15.35
CA LYS A 170 19.20 -3.87 -15.75
C LYS A 170 18.63 -5.28 -15.54
N ILE A 171 17.53 -5.40 -14.79
CA ILE A 171 16.87 -6.67 -14.51
C ILE A 171 15.73 -6.84 -15.53
N PRO A 172 15.58 -8.00 -16.19
CA PRO A 172 14.53 -8.19 -17.19
C PRO A 172 13.14 -8.16 -16.58
N LEU A 173 12.14 -7.80 -17.40
CA LEU A 173 10.73 -7.95 -17.07
C LEU A 173 10.37 -9.45 -17.03
N GLN A 174 9.47 -9.85 -16.15
CA GLN A 174 8.98 -11.24 -16.08
C GLN A 174 8.13 -11.64 -17.29
N PHE A 175 7.36 -10.68 -17.82
CA PHE A 175 6.44 -10.86 -18.95
C PHE A 175 6.25 -9.53 -19.70
N ASP A 176 5.58 -9.60 -20.83
CA ASP A 176 5.25 -8.41 -21.62
C ASP A 176 4.35 -7.43 -20.87
N PRO A 177 4.64 -6.12 -20.91
CA PRO A 177 3.79 -5.13 -20.29
C PRO A 177 2.33 -5.26 -20.72
N GLY A 178 1.43 -5.34 -19.75
CA GLY A 178 -0.01 -5.53 -19.92
C GLY A 178 -0.49 -6.98 -20.02
N ALA A 179 0.40 -7.98 -20.04
CA ALA A 179 -0.01 -9.37 -20.20
C ALA A 179 -0.62 -9.99 -18.94
N HIS A 180 -0.05 -9.67 -17.78
CA HIS A 180 -0.45 -10.24 -16.49
C HIS A 180 -0.40 -9.18 -15.40
N TRP A 181 -1.09 -9.45 -14.31
CA TRP A 181 -0.94 -8.71 -13.06
C TRP A 181 0.12 -9.38 -12.18
N ASN A 182 1.09 -8.60 -11.70
CA ASN A 182 2.09 -9.07 -10.75
C ASN A 182 2.44 -7.94 -9.78
N TYR A 183 2.16 -8.14 -8.51
CA TYR A 183 2.49 -7.17 -7.47
C TYR A 183 4.00 -6.88 -7.45
N SER A 184 4.39 -5.60 -7.49
CA SER A 184 5.74 -5.23 -7.85
C SER A 184 6.17 -3.85 -7.35
N MET A 185 7.45 -3.53 -7.57
CA MET A 185 8.05 -2.21 -7.34
C MET A 185 7.59 -1.13 -8.33
N ALA A 186 6.53 -1.36 -9.10
CA ALA A 186 6.03 -0.40 -10.08
C ALA A 186 5.70 0.97 -9.48
N THR A 187 5.20 1.00 -8.23
CA THR A 187 4.87 2.26 -7.56
C THR A 187 6.11 3.01 -7.06
N ASP A 188 7.23 2.32 -6.82
CA ASP A 188 8.52 2.97 -6.57
C ASP A 188 9.01 3.70 -7.82
N VAL A 189 8.82 3.07 -9.00
CA VAL A 189 9.10 3.71 -10.30
C VAL A 189 8.19 4.93 -10.52
N LEU A 190 6.90 4.88 -10.13
CA LEU A 190 6.03 6.06 -10.15
C LEU A 190 6.57 7.19 -9.28
N GLY A 191 7.12 6.88 -8.09
CA GLY A 191 7.79 7.88 -7.24
C GLY A 191 8.93 8.60 -7.98
N ALA A 192 9.77 7.86 -8.71
CA ALA A 192 10.83 8.44 -9.53
C ALA A 192 10.29 9.29 -10.69
N VAL A 193 9.21 8.85 -11.34
CA VAL A 193 8.56 9.63 -12.41
C VAL A 193 8.00 10.94 -11.87
N ILE A 194 7.35 10.92 -10.69
CA ILE A 194 6.84 12.13 -10.03
C ILE A 194 7.98 13.09 -9.71
N GLU A 195 9.09 12.60 -9.13
CA GLU A 195 10.27 13.40 -8.81
C GLU A 195 10.84 14.09 -10.05
N ARG A 196 10.98 13.34 -11.16
CA ARG A 196 11.52 13.86 -12.43
C ARG A 196 10.61 14.88 -13.11
N ILE A 197 9.27 14.68 -13.06
CA ILE A 197 8.31 15.64 -13.63
C ILE A 197 8.26 16.93 -12.82
N GLU A 198 8.25 16.84 -11.49
CA GLU A 198 8.15 18.00 -10.62
C GLU A 198 9.49 18.73 -10.42
N GLY A 199 10.62 18.06 -10.72
CA GLY A 199 11.97 18.61 -10.50
C GLY A 199 12.30 18.85 -9.03
N LYS A 200 11.64 18.12 -8.11
CA LYS A 200 11.76 18.22 -6.65
C LYS A 200 11.84 16.82 -6.05
N PRO A 201 12.52 16.64 -4.89
CA PRO A 201 12.52 15.36 -4.17
C PRO A 201 11.10 14.84 -3.94
N PHE A 202 10.88 13.55 -4.16
CA PHE A 202 9.56 12.93 -4.06
C PHE A 202 8.89 13.16 -2.70
N ALA A 203 9.65 13.11 -1.60
CA ALA A 203 9.14 13.42 -0.26
C ALA A 203 8.59 14.85 -0.15
N GLN A 204 9.27 15.82 -0.77
CA GLN A 204 8.82 17.21 -0.80
C GLN A 204 7.53 17.36 -1.62
N VAL A 205 7.43 16.67 -2.74
CA VAL A 205 6.20 16.69 -3.57
C VAL A 205 5.01 16.19 -2.77
N LEU A 206 5.14 15.04 -2.07
CA LEU A 206 4.05 14.52 -1.24
C LEU A 206 3.68 15.47 -0.09
N GLN A 207 4.69 16.08 0.55
CA GLN A 207 4.46 17.04 1.62
C GLN A 207 3.68 18.26 1.13
N GLU A 208 4.08 18.84 0.00
CA GLU A 208 3.45 20.06 -0.53
C GLU A 208 2.06 19.79 -1.12
N ARG A 209 1.86 18.61 -1.72
CA ARG A 209 0.66 18.35 -2.53
C ARG A 209 -0.40 17.52 -1.84
N ILE A 210 -0.02 16.72 -0.84
CA ILE A 210 -0.96 15.82 -0.15
C ILE A 210 -0.93 16.05 1.36
N PHE A 211 0.22 15.90 2.02
CA PHE A 211 0.27 15.88 3.48
C PHE A 211 -0.07 17.26 4.09
N GLY A 212 0.55 18.32 3.59
CA GLY A 212 0.26 19.69 4.04
C GLY A 212 -1.20 20.08 3.82
N PRO A 213 -1.72 19.98 2.58
CA PRO A 213 -3.13 20.30 2.28
C PRO A 213 -4.15 19.48 3.06
N LEU A 214 -3.86 18.23 3.37
CA LEU A 214 -4.74 17.36 4.17
C LEU A 214 -4.49 17.46 5.68
N GLY A 215 -3.46 18.18 6.13
CA GLY A 215 -3.11 18.24 7.56
C GLY A 215 -2.60 16.92 8.14
N MET A 216 -1.93 16.10 7.32
CA MET A 216 -1.32 14.82 7.71
C MET A 216 0.07 15.09 8.30
N VAL A 217 0.11 15.58 9.53
CA VAL A 217 1.30 16.16 10.17
C VAL A 217 2.33 15.15 10.69
N ASP A 218 1.94 13.87 10.75
CA ASP A 218 2.76 12.76 11.25
C ASP A 218 3.05 11.72 10.14
N THR A 219 2.73 12.07 8.89
CA THR A 219 2.97 11.21 7.72
C THR A 219 4.21 11.66 6.96
N GLY A 220 5.12 10.73 6.67
CA GLY A 220 6.35 11.05 5.95
C GLY A 220 7.27 9.84 5.81
N PHE A 221 8.45 10.05 5.18
CA PHE A 221 9.47 9.01 5.01
C PHE A 221 10.42 8.90 6.21
N LYS A 222 10.30 9.82 7.17
CA LYS A 222 11.12 9.88 8.37
C LYS A 222 10.28 10.34 9.56
N VAL A 223 10.51 9.75 10.71
CA VAL A 223 9.95 10.22 11.98
C VAL A 223 10.89 11.29 12.56
N PRO A 224 10.43 12.53 12.76
CA PRO A 224 11.23 13.58 13.40
C PRO A 224 11.70 13.19 14.80
N ALA A 225 12.85 13.72 15.24
CA ALA A 225 13.48 13.35 16.50
C ALA A 225 12.59 13.55 17.73
N ASP A 226 11.83 14.63 17.75
CA ASP A 226 10.86 14.97 18.82
C ASP A 226 9.65 14.02 18.85
N LYS A 227 9.38 13.27 17.78
CA LYS A 227 8.26 12.34 17.64
C LYS A 227 8.67 10.85 17.72
N GLN A 228 9.96 10.54 17.80
CA GLN A 228 10.45 9.14 17.79
C GLN A 228 9.90 8.30 18.94
N HIS A 229 9.60 8.91 20.07
CA HIS A 229 8.97 8.23 21.22
C HIS A 229 7.57 7.68 20.91
N ARG A 230 6.92 8.12 19.84
CA ARG A 230 5.60 7.66 19.38
C ARG A 230 5.71 6.52 18.36
N LEU A 231 6.91 6.24 17.80
CA LEU A 231 7.09 5.18 16.82
C LEU A 231 7.04 3.82 17.51
N THR A 232 6.12 2.97 17.07
CA THR A 232 5.92 1.62 17.64
C THR A 232 7.09 0.68 17.32
N ASP A 233 7.27 -0.40 18.06
CA ASP A 233 8.13 -1.50 17.67
C ASP A 233 7.45 -2.35 16.58
N CYS A 234 8.26 -2.96 15.72
CA CYS A 234 7.83 -3.79 14.62
C CYS A 234 8.43 -5.18 14.71
N TYR A 235 7.65 -6.20 14.34
CA TYR A 235 7.99 -7.61 14.51
C TYR A 235 7.85 -8.39 13.21
N ALA A 236 8.66 -9.45 13.10
CA ALA A 236 8.49 -10.50 12.11
C ALA A 236 7.87 -11.74 12.79
N PHE A 237 7.04 -12.47 12.06
CA PHE A 237 6.52 -13.75 12.54
C PHE A 237 7.66 -14.75 12.71
N ASP A 238 7.66 -15.43 13.85
CA ASP A 238 8.56 -16.53 14.17
C ASP A 238 7.73 -17.76 14.57
N PRO A 239 7.94 -18.94 13.95
CA PRO A 239 7.17 -20.14 14.26
C PRO A 239 7.30 -20.59 15.71
N LYS A 240 8.45 -20.32 16.38
CA LYS A 240 8.73 -20.73 17.75
C LYS A 240 8.15 -19.72 18.75
N ASP A 241 8.50 -18.45 18.58
CA ASP A 241 8.21 -17.41 19.57
C ASP A 241 7.01 -16.52 19.14
N LYS A 242 6.36 -16.84 18.01
CA LYS A 242 5.29 -16.08 17.32
C LYS A 242 5.74 -14.72 16.80
N MET A 243 6.53 -13.97 17.55
CA MET A 243 7.03 -12.66 17.18
C MET A 243 8.51 -12.52 17.53
N LYS A 244 9.29 -11.99 16.57
CA LYS A 244 10.70 -11.62 16.73
C LYS A 244 10.86 -10.15 16.31
N GLY A 245 11.59 -9.35 17.10
CA GLY A 245 11.85 -7.95 16.79
C GLY A 245 12.47 -7.79 15.38
N PHE A 246 11.87 -6.91 14.58
CA PHE A 246 12.32 -6.56 13.24
C PHE A 246 12.92 -5.15 13.19
N ASP A 247 12.23 -4.16 13.76
CA ASP A 247 12.69 -2.78 13.83
C ASP A 247 12.19 -2.13 15.12
N SER A 248 13.11 -1.64 15.96
CA SER A 248 12.78 -0.99 17.23
C SER A 248 12.50 0.49 17.02
N GLY A 249 11.47 1.02 17.67
CA GLY A 249 11.17 2.44 17.66
C GLY A 249 12.35 3.34 18.03
N ASP A 250 13.19 2.90 18.98
CA ASP A 250 14.35 3.67 19.46
C ASP A 250 15.52 3.71 18.46
N ARG A 251 15.67 2.72 17.61
CA ARG A 251 16.79 2.57 16.66
C ARG A 251 16.32 2.40 15.23
N SER A 252 15.10 2.82 14.96
CA SER A 252 14.44 2.60 13.70
C SER A 252 15.21 3.21 12.52
N ARG A 253 15.22 2.48 11.42
CA ARG A 253 15.66 2.99 10.12
C ARG A 253 14.80 4.16 9.62
N TRP A 254 13.55 4.24 10.03
CA TRP A 254 12.65 5.36 9.75
C TRP A 254 12.91 6.61 10.60
N ALA A 255 13.85 6.56 11.56
CA ALA A 255 14.36 7.72 12.29
C ALA A 255 15.53 8.41 11.56
N LYS A 256 16.06 7.81 10.48
CA LYS A 256 17.24 8.28 9.73
C LYS A 256 16.85 8.96 8.43
N ASP A 257 17.66 9.92 7.99
CA ASP A 257 17.56 10.46 6.64
C ASP A 257 17.95 9.38 5.63
N ARG A 258 17.21 9.28 4.54
CA ARG A 258 17.45 8.33 3.46
C ARG A 258 17.40 9.04 2.12
N SER A 259 18.27 8.61 1.22
CA SER A 259 18.31 9.15 -0.15
C SER A 259 17.25 8.55 -1.07
N PHE A 260 16.72 7.37 -0.73
CA PHE A 260 15.67 6.69 -1.47
C PHE A 260 14.35 6.76 -0.72
N HIS A 261 13.38 7.45 -1.33
CA HIS A 261 12.01 7.56 -0.81
C HIS A 261 11.11 6.60 -1.58
N SER A 262 10.93 5.38 -1.02
CA SER A 262 10.13 4.34 -1.66
C SER A 262 8.66 4.74 -1.82
N GLY A 263 8.22 4.95 -3.05
CA GLY A 263 6.81 5.19 -3.40
C GLY A 263 5.93 3.97 -3.18
N GLY A 264 6.55 2.78 -3.10
CA GLY A 264 5.87 1.52 -2.86
C GLY A 264 5.72 1.13 -1.39
N GLY A 265 6.48 1.76 -0.45
CA GLY A 265 6.44 1.24 0.92
C GLY A 265 7.15 2.07 1.99
N GLY A 266 7.61 3.28 1.69
CA GLY A 266 8.53 4.02 2.55
C GLY A 266 7.90 4.82 3.69
N LEU A 267 6.60 5.06 3.68
CA LEU A 267 5.96 6.00 4.62
C LEU A 267 5.71 5.40 6.01
N VAL A 268 5.75 6.28 6.98
CA VAL A 268 5.11 6.13 8.30
C VAL A 268 3.87 7.03 8.36
N SER A 269 2.93 6.69 9.23
CA SER A 269 1.71 7.48 9.45
C SER A 269 1.07 7.14 10.80
N THR A 270 0.01 7.86 11.16
CA THR A 270 -0.87 7.59 12.30
C THR A 270 -2.27 7.17 11.83
N LEU A 271 -3.11 6.66 12.74
CA LEU A 271 -4.54 6.44 12.46
C LEU A 271 -5.21 7.71 11.94
N ALA A 272 -5.01 8.82 12.66
CA ALA A 272 -5.67 10.08 12.35
C ALA A 272 -5.26 10.62 10.98
N ASP A 273 -3.97 10.63 10.65
CA ASP A 273 -3.49 11.11 9.36
C ASP A 273 -4.00 10.26 8.20
N TYR A 274 -3.88 8.93 8.32
CA TYR A 274 -4.35 8.06 7.23
C TYR A 274 -5.87 8.10 7.08
N HIS A 275 -6.60 8.29 8.19
CA HIS A 275 -8.05 8.53 8.14
C HIS A 275 -8.40 9.80 7.38
N ARG A 276 -7.65 10.91 7.52
CA ARG A 276 -7.83 12.13 6.71
C ARG A 276 -7.66 11.84 5.21
N PHE A 277 -6.69 11.00 4.84
CA PHE A 277 -6.54 10.54 3.46
C PHE A 277 -7.78 9.73 3.00
N CYS A 278 -8.28 8.81 3.83
CA CYS A 278 -9.50 8.06 3.53
C CYS A 278 -10.73 8.97 3.40
N LEU A 279 -10.89 9.95 4.27
CA LEU A 279 -11.98 10.94 4.18
C LEU A 279 -11.90 11.77 2.89
N MET A 280 -10.70 12.17 2.46
CA MET A 280 -10.50 12.83 1.18
C MET A 280 -10.97 11.95 0.02
N LEU A 281 -10.65 10.65 0.05
CA LEU A 281 -11.11 9.69 -0.96
C LEU A 281 -12.64 9.52 -0.90
N LEU A 282 -13.22 9.31 0.28
CA LEU A 282 -14.67 9.21 0.47
C LEU A 282 -15.40 10.48 -0.01
N GLY A 283 -14.81 11.65 0.24
CA GLY A 283 -15.33 12.96 -0.21
C GLY A 283 -15.13 13.24 -1.70
N GLY A 284 -14.85 12.21 -2.52
CA GLY A 284 -14.69 12.36 -3.97
C GLY A 284 -13.45 13.20 -4.34
N GLY A 285 -12.35 13.04 -3.61
CA GLY A 285 -11.09 13.75 -3.82
C GLY A 285 -10.99 15.10 -3.12
N LYS A 286 -11.85 15.36 -2.11
CA LYS A 286 -11.90 16.63 -1.38
C LYS A 286 -12.08 16.40 0.12
N LEU A 287 -11.39 17.16 0.96
CA LEU A 287 -11.56 17.21 2.41
C LEU A 287 -11.44 18.66 2.90
N ASP A 288 -12.29 19.08 3.84
CA ASP A 288 -12.25 20.40 4.50
C ASP A 288 -12.14 21.58 3.50
N GLY A 289 -12.84 21.50 2.38
CA GLY A 289 -12.76 22.51 1.32
C GLY A 289 -11.57 22.33 0.36
N THR A 290 -10.54 21.59 0.73
CA THR A 290 -9.33 21.34 -0.08
C THR A 290 -9.55 20.20 -1.06
N ARG A 291 -9.36 20.44 -2.36
CA ARG A 291 -9.41 19.42 -3.41
C ARG A 291 -8.01 18.93 -3.74
N ILE A 292 -7.83 17.61 -3.65
CA ILE A 292 -6.60 16.92 -4.04
C ILE A 292 -6.69 16.40 -5.47
N ILE A 293 -7.77 15.69 -5.80
CA ILE A 293 -8.07 15.20 -7.16
C ILE A 293 -9.55 15.40 -7.48
N SER A 294 -9.92 15.34 -8.75
CA SER A 294 -11.30 15.44 -9.16
C SER A 294 -12.08 14.15 -8.84
N ARG A 295 -13.39 14.28 -8.66
CA ARG A 295 -14.28 13.13 -8.49
C ARG A 295 -14.20 12.14 -9.65
N LYS A 296 -13.96 12.65 -10.87
CA LYS A 296 -13.88 11.81 -12.08
C LYS A 296 -12.55 11.04 -12.14
N THR A 297 -11.45 11.65 -11.71
CA THR A 297 -10.16 10.97 -11.60
C THR A 297 -10.22 9.89 -10.52
N LEU A 298 -10.80 10.16 -9.37
CA LEU A 298 -10.99 9.14 -8.34
C LEU A 298 -11.85 7.98 -8.85
N ALA A 299 -12.98 8.26 -9.51
CA ALA A 299 -13.81 7.21 -10.10
C ALA A 299 -13.05 6.38 -11.16
N LEU A 300 -12.14 7.01 -11.93
CA LEU A 300 -11.24 6.28 -12.81
C LEU A 300 -10.27 5.40 -12.02
N MET A 301 -9.68 5.91 -10.94
CA MET A 301 -8.72 5.16 -10.12
C MET A 301 -9.35 3.94 -9.45
N THR A 302 -10.60 4.02 -9.04
CA THR A 302 -11.33 2.96 -8.33
C THR A 302 -12.15 2.06 -9.26
N ALA A 303 -12.08 2.25 -10.58
CA ALA A 303 -12.61 1.29 -11.55
C ALA A 303 -11.67 0.08 -11.69
N ASN A 304 -12.20 -1.06 -12.13
CA ASN A 304 -11.36 -2.23 -12.45
C ASN A 304 -10.55 -1.99 -13.73
N HIS A 305 -9.24 -2.03 -13.64
CA HIS A 305 -8.29 -1.85 -14.75
C HIS A 305 -7.54 -3.12 -15.15
N LEU A 306 -7.97 -4.28 -14.65
CA LEU A 306 -7.41 -5.55 -15.10
C LEU A 306 -7.68 -5.74 -16.60
N VAL A 307 -6.68 -6.15 -17.36
CA VAL A 307 -6.75 -6.24 -18.82
C VAL A 307 -7.76 -7.32 -19.22
N GLY A 308 -8.80 -6.94 -19.99
CA GLY A 308 -9.87 -7.86 -20.34
C GLY A 308 -10.98 -8.01 -19.28
N GLY A 309 -10.89 -7.27 -18.15
CA GLY A 309 -11.86 -7.41 -17.05
C GLY A 309 -11.55 -8.62 -16.15
N GLY A 310 -12.54 -9.08 -15.39
CA GLY A 310 -12.38 -10.21 -14.46
C GLY A 310 -11.73 -9.78 -13.14
N ASP A 311 -11.28 -10.75 -12.36
CA ASP A 311 -10.69 -10.55 -11.04
C ASP A 311 -9.21 -10.99 -10.99
N LEU A 312 -8.56 -10.78 -9.84
CA LEU A 312 -7.14 -11.07 -9.64
C LEU A 312 -6.80 -12.56 -9.75
N THR A 313 -7.74 -13.48 -9.51
CA THR A 313 -7.48 -14.93 -9.66
C THR A 313 -7.22 -15.33 -11.11
N GLN A 314 -7.77 -14.57 -12.05
CA GLN A 314 -7.62 -14.83 -13.49
C GLN A 314 -6.35 -14.18 -14.07
N HIS A 315 -5.85 -13.13 -13.47
CA HIS A 315 -4.80 -12.27 -14.04
C HIS A 315 -3.47 -12.31 -13.30
N SER A 316 -3.48 -12.64 -12.01
CA SER A 316 -2.28 -12.62 -11.19
C SER A 316 -1.41 -13.85 -11.44
N VAL A 317 -0.10 -13.61 -11.57
CA VAL A 317 0.93 -14.66 -11.66
C VAL A 317 1.80 -14.74 -10.41
N GLY A 318 1.60 -13.82 -9.46
CA GLY A 318 2.37 -13.71 -8.24
C GLY A 318 1.68 -14.35 -7.02
N ILE A 319 2.21 -14.05 -5.83
CA ILE A 319 1.73 -14.56 -4.54
C ILE A 319 0.26 -14.19 -4.24
N PHE A 320 -0.27 -13.16 -4.92
CA PHE A 320 -1.64 -12.69 -4.75
C PHE A 320 -2.66 -13.33 -5.71
N SER A 321 -2.27 -14.37 -6.48
CA SER A 321 -3.22 -15.14 -7.33
C SER A 321 -3.80 -16.34 -6.57
N GLU A 322 -4.44 -16.06 -5.46
CA GLU A 322 -5.07 -17.07 -4.61
C GLU A 322 -6.59 -16.89 -4.61
N ASP A 323 -7.34 -17.93 -4.18
CA ASP A 323 -8.79 -17.87 -4.07
C ASP A 323 -9.31 -16.73 -3.21
N GLU A 324 -8.48 -16.24 -2.27
CA GLU A 324 -8.79 -15.06 -1.43
C GLU A 324 -8.96 -13.76 -2.24
N ASN A 325 -8.54 -13.73 -3.51
CA ASN A 325 -8.70 -12.60 -4.43
C ASN A 325 -9.85 -12.80 -5.43
N ALA A 326 -10.66 -13.83 -5.27
CA ALA A 326 -11.87 -14.00 -6.05
C ALA A 326 -12.82 -12.81 -5.82
N GLY A 327 -13.45 -12.32 -6.86
CA GLY A 327 -14.31 -11.15 -6.79
C GLY A 327 -13.58 -9.82 -6.53
N VAL A 328 -12.25 -9.80 -6.60
CA VAL A 328 -11.42 -8.60 -6.37
C VAL A 328 -10.72 -8.18 -7.66
N GLY A 329 -10.99 -6.97 -8.12
CA GLY A 329 -10.29 -6.32 -9.22
C GLY A 329 -9.15 -5.41 -8.73
N PHE A 330 -8.49 -4.75 -9.67
CA PHE A 330 -7.45 -3.78 -9.36
C PHE A 330 -7.60 -2.52 -10.20
N GLY A 331 -7.63 -1.38 -9.51
CA GLY A 331 -7.71 -0.06 -10.11
C GLY A 331 -6.33 0.57 -10.35
N LEU A 332 -6.26 1.89 -10.26
CA LEU A 332 -5.00 2.63 -10.36
C LEU A 332 -4.48 2.93 -8.95
N GLY A 333 -3.88 1.90 -8.32
CA GLY A 333 -3.29 1.97 -6.98
C GLY A 333 -4.15 1.41 -5.83
N PHE A 334 -5.32 0.82 -6.13
CA PHE A 334 -6.23 0.21 -5.16
C PHE A 334 -6.68 -1.18 -5.63
N ALA A 335 -6.90 -2.10 -4.70
CA ALA A 335 -7.79 -3.22 -4.92
C ALA A 335 -9.24 -2.72 -4.84
N VAL A 336 -10.12 -3.32 -5.63
CA VAL A 336 -11.54 -2.94 -5.72
C VAL A 336 -12.39 -4.19 -5.58
N THR A 337 -13.34 -4.21 -4.67
CA THR A 337 -14.31 -5.30 -4.55
C THR A 337 -15.27 -5.25 -5.75
N LEU A 338 -15.27 -6.28 -6.57
CA LEU A 338 -16.18 -6.43 -7.72
C LEU A 338 -17.44 -7.18 -7.32
N ASP A 339 -17.26 -8.25 -6.54
CA ASP A 339 -18.32 -9.13 -6.08
C ASP A 339 -18.03 -9.58 -4.63
N PRO A 340 -18.75 -9.01 -3.64
CA PRO A 340 -18.59 -9.40 -2.24
C PRO A 340 -18.89 -10.87 -1.97
N ALA A 341 -19.83 -11.49 -2.71
CA ALA A 341 -20.17 -12.90 -2.53
C ALA A 341 -19.02 -13.80 -3.00
N ALA A 342 -18.40 -13.50 -4.14
CA ALA A 342 -17.21 -14.22 -4.61
C ALA A 342 -16.02 -13.99 -3.68
N ALA A 343 -15.85 -12.76 -3.16
CA ALA A 343 -14.79 -12.43 -2.20
C ALA A 343 -14.99 -13.09 -0.82
N GLY A 344 -16.22 -13.54 -0.52
CA GLY A 344 -16.56 -14.19 0.75
C GLY A 344 -16.42 -13.27 1.96
N ILE A 345 -16.60 -11.95 1.77
CA ILE A 345 -16.51 -10.93 2.83
C ILE A 345 -17.68 -9.96 2.69
N PRO A 346 -18.39 -9.62 3.79
CA PRO A 346 -19.35 -8.54 3.77
C PRO A 346 -18.71 -7.23 3.32
N GLY A 347 -19.40 -6.47 2.49
CA GLY A 347 -18.95 -5.21 1.92
C GLY A 347 -19.79 -4.82 0.73
N SER A 348 -19.45 -3.75 0.06
CA SER A 348 -20.13 -3.25 -1.12
C SER A 348 -19.31 -3.47 -2.39
N ALA A 349 -19.97 -3.80 -3.50
CA ALA A 349 -19.30 -3.69 -4.79
C ALA A 349 -18.86 -2.25 -5.03
N GLY A 350 -17.57 -2.06 -5.36
CA GLY A 350 -16.98 -0.73 -5.51
C GLY A 350 -16.27 -0.21 -4.25
N ASP A 351 -16.32 -0.92 -3.12
CA ASP A 351 -15.39 -0.61 -2.03
C ASP A 351 -13.94 -0.84 -2.49
N PHE A 352 -13.02 -0.01 -2.02
CA PHE A 352 -11.64 -0.10 -2.42
C PHE A 352 -10.71 0.00 -1.20
N TYR A 353 -9.56 -0.64 -1.31
CA TYR A 353 -8.69 -0.85 -0.16
C TYR A 353 -7.25 -1.16 -0.57
N TRP A 354 -6.38 -1.17 0.40
CA TRP A 354 -5.07 -1.80 0.33
C TRP A 354 -4.55 -2.09 1.74
N GLY A 355 -3.38 -2.72 1.81
CA GLY A 355 -2.73 -3.03 3.09
C GLY A 355 -1.22 -2.96 3.02
N GLY A 356 -0.58 -2.95 4.18
CA GLY A 356 0.86 -2.96 4.34
C GLY A 356 1.40 -4.32 4.77
N MET A 357 2.66 -4.60 4.47
CA MET A 357 3.33 -5.85 4.84
C MET A 357 3.40 -6.08 6.37
N PHE A 358 3.27 -5.02 7.16
CA PHE A 358 3.23 -5.10 8.63
C PHE A 358 1.81 -5.33 9.17
N SER A 359 0.92 -5.89 8.36
CA SER A 359 -0.48 -6.20 8.64
C SER A 359 -1.38 -4.98 8.84
N THR A 360 -0.93 -3.79 8.48
CA THR A 360 -1.76 -2.58 8.42
C THR A 360 -2.76 -2.68 7.26
N GLY A 361 -3.87 -1.96 7.34
CA GLY A 361 -4.86 -1.95 6.27
C GLY A 361 -5.84 -0.79 6.38
N PHE A 362 -6.51 -0.48 5.27
CA PHE A 362 -7.65 0.43 5.23
C PHE A 362 -8.64 -0.04 4.18
N PHE A 363 -9.88 0.38 4.32
CA PHE A 363 -10.85 0.39 3.23
C PHE A 363 -11.71 1.65 3.26
N VAL A 364 -12.22 2.00 2.08
CA VAL A 364 -13.23 3.02 1.88
C VAL A 364 -14.39 2.36 1.15
N ASP A 365 -15.57 2.43 1.74
CA ASP A 365 -16.82 1.97 1.16
C ASP A 365 -17.71 3.18 0.84
N PRO A 366 -17.76 3.61 -0.43
CA PRO A 366 -18.56 4.77 -0.82
C PRO A 366 -20.08 4.53 -0.75
N VAL A 367 -20.53 3.27 -0.77
CA VAL A 367 -21.95 2.92 -0.71
C VAL A 367 -22.48 3.11 0.71
N GLU A 368 -21.72 2.60 1.69
CA GLU A 368 -22.05 2.70 3.11
C GLU A 368 -21.48 3.96 3.77
N GLU A 369 -20.73 4.78 3.01
CA GLU A 369 -20.04 5.99 3.49
C GLU A 369 -19.08 5.68 4.66
N ILE A 370 -18.38 4.53 4.62
CA ILE A 370 -17.50 4.04 5.68
C ILE A 370 -16.04 4.22 5.29
N CYS A 371 -15.21 4.66 6.25
CA CYS A 371 -13.76 4.49 6.24
C CYS A 371 -13.33 3.66 7.45
N MET A 372 -12.44 2.71 7.24
CA MET A 372 -11.76 1.99 8.30
C MET A 372 -10.24 2.08 8.10
N VAL A 373 -9.50 2.33 9.19
CA VAL A 373 -8.04 2.24 9.24
C VAL A 373 -7.67 1.30 10.39
N PHE A 374 -6.86 0.29 10.06
CA PHE A 374 -6.34 -0.70 11.00
C PHE A 374 -4.82 -0.66 11.00
N MET A 375 -4.22 -0.54 12.18
CA MET A 375 -2.77 -0.47 12.36
C MET A 375 -2.28 -1.50 13.37
N THR A 376 -1.26 -2.24 12.97
CA THR A 376 -0.45 -3.15 13.80
C THR A 376 0.94 -3.24 13.18
N GLN A 377 1.87 -4.02 13.76
CA GLN A 377 3.25 -4.09 13.27
C GLN A 377 3.80 -5.51 13.28
N LEU A 378 3.18 -6.42 12.53
CA LEU A 378 3.66 -7.80 12.32
C LEU A 378 3.78 -8.11 10.83
N MET A 379 4.93 -8.64 10.40
CA MET A 379 5.14 -9.15 9.04
C MET A 379 5.42 -10.66 9.00
N PRO A 380 5.13 -11.36 7.87
CA PRO A 380 4.37 -10.87 6.73
C PRO A 380 2.88 -10.72 7.02
N SER A 381 2.19 -9.88 6.27
CA SER A 381 0.75 -9.63 6.47
C SER A 381 -0.15 -10.85 6.21
N SER A 382 0.36 -11.85 5.50
CA SER A 382 -0.31 -13.13 5.26
C SER A 382 -0.31 -14.09 6.46
N THR A 383 0.39 -13.73 7.56
CA THR A 383 0.45 -14.57 8.77
C THR A 383 -0.94 -14.83 9.37
N TYR A 384 -1.78 -13.79 9.41
CA TYR A 384 -3.13 -13.88 9.97
C TYR A 384 -4.13 -13.10 9.11
N PRO A 385 -5.40 -13.58 8.98
CA PRO A 385 -6.44 -12.93 8.17
C PRO A 385 -7.10 -11.73 8.88
N VAL A 386 -6.38 -11.05 9.77
CA VAL A 386 -6.93 -10.04 10.68
C VAL A 386 -7.64 -8.89 9.96
N ARG A 387 -7.16 -8.47 8.79
CA ARG A 387 -7.78 -7.39 8.00
C ARG A 387 -9.16 -7.76 7.50
N ARG A 388 -9.32 -9.00 7.00
CA ARG A 388 -10.62 -9.53 6.55
C ARG A 388 -11.62 -9.63 7.71
N GLU A 389 -11.14 -10.09 8.86
CA GLU A 389 -11.97 -10.25 10.06
C GLU A 389 -12.43 -8.90 10.62
N VAL A 390 -11.53 -7.89 10.67
CA VAL A 390 -11.91 -6.53 11.08
C VAL A 390 -12.92 -5.93 10.11
N LYS A 391 -12.71 -6.07 8.77
CA LYS A 391 -13.67 -5.63 7.76
C LYS A 391 -15.05 -6.27 7.98
N THR A 392 -15.08 -7.58 8.26
CA THR A 392 -16.32 -8.31 8.57
C THR A 392 -17.02 -7.76 9.81
N LEU A 393 -16.28 -7.50 10.90
CA LEU A 393 -16.85 -6.96 12.14
C LEU A 393 -17.43 -5.56 11.94
N VAL A 394 -16.77 -4.71 11.15
CA VAL A 394 -17.25 -3.36 10.83
C VAL A 394 -18.57 -3.44 10.06
N HIS A 395 -18.64 -4.20 8.96
CA HIS A 395 -19.87 -4.32 8.17
C HIS A 395 -21.00 -5.02 8.96
N ALA A 396 -20.67 -5.98 9.84
CA ALA A 396 -21.65 -6.62 10.71
C ALA A 396 -22.25 -5.67 11.76
N ALA A 397 -21.66 -4.51 11.98
CA ALA A 397 -22.16 -3.52 12.93
C ALA A 397 -23.12 -2.48 12.29
N ILE A 398 -23.29 -2.48 10.97
CA ILE A 398 -24.27 -1.63 10.28
C ILE A 398 -25.70 -2.05 10.71
N ASP A 399 -26.55 -1.09 11.05
CA ASP A 399 -27.88 -1.31 11.63
C ASP A 399 -29.00 -0.49 10.98
N ASP A 400 -28.72 0.37 10.00
CA ASP A 400 -29.70 1.19 9.26
C ASP A 400 -29.89 0.76 7.79
#